data_d5f48e7c1c2d6f07ea214fb342154e4b
#
_entry.id   d5f48e7c1c2d6f07ea214fb342154e4b
#
_cell.length_a   1.000
_cell.length_b   1.000
_cell.length_c   1.000
_cell.angle_alpha   90.00
_cell.angle_beta   90.00
_cell.angle_gamma   90.00
#
_symmetry.space_group_name_H-M   'P 1'
#
loop_
_entity.id
_entity.type
_entity.pdbx_description
1 polymer ?
#
loop_
_entity_poly.entity_id
_entity_poly.type
_entity_poly.pdbx_seq_one_letter_code
_entity_poly.pdbx_strand_id
1 'polypeptide(L)'
;MLLVLAVLTGCADEGAQDASHSSPAPEQPELQTVAASDGVQLTGLTVTEDKRTFVSFPRWCDIPYSVAEVTSDGRFVPYPNDAWNGWAAGAGDTTFVAVQSVVAADGALWVLDPASPKMAGVVDSGAKLVKIDLGTDRVERIYRLNSDVAPEGSYMNDVRIDAEHQYAYVTDSGLGALVAIDLDTGAHRRLLDEHASTNAEDLVLEIGGESLRFTDGSAPAIHADGIALDEEADSLYYHALTGYHLYRIPTEVLRDPSLEPSDRRAAVTDLGATPAPDGMMFGPDERLYMADLERNAVVYRRPDGAIDTLVQDPDIRWADTFSFGPGGALYFTDSRLQETEWFEEGADVREMQFPIYRVSASRQGE
;
A
#
# COMPACT_ATOMS: atom_id res chain seq x y z
N MET A 1 51.63 59.91 -55.61
CA MET A 1 51.85 59.10 -54.37
C MET A 1 50.84 59.61 -53.30
N LEU A 2 49.69 59.07 -53.31
CA LEU A 2 48.57 59.44 -52.41
C LEU A 2 48.31 58.29 -51.42
N LEU A 3 48.42 58.61 -50.18
CA LEU A 3 48.13 57.68 -49.08
C LEU A 3 46.62 57.80 -48.79
N VAL A 4 45.91 56.67 -48.86
CA VAL A 4 44.47 56.59 -48.43
C VAL A 4 44.43 55.94 -47.11
N LEU A 5 43.96 56.62 -46.07
CA LEU A 5 43.72 56.17 -44.73
C LEU A 5 42.32 55.52 -44.69
N ALA A 6 42.23 54.24 -44.42
CA ALA A 6 40.94 53.59 -44.20
C ALA A 6 40.64 53.57 -42.70
N VAL A 7 39.50 54.20 -42.32
CA VAL A 7 38.94 54.18 -40.99
C VAL A 7 38.05 52.95 -40.89
N LEU A 8 38.38 51.99 -39.99
CA LEU A 8 37.53 50.87 -39.63
C LEU A 8 36.66 51.27 -38.41
N THR A 9 35.35 51.44 -38.67
CA THR A 9 34.35 51.53 -37.60
C THR A 9 33.98 50.12 -37.14
N GLY A 10 34.33 49.75 -35.91
CA GLY A 10 33.89 48.52 -35.27
C GLY A 10 32.47 48.67 -34.79
N CYS A 11 31.57 47.82 -35.26
CA CYS A 11 30.26 47.59 -34.64
C CYS A 11 30.48 46.69 -33.43
N ALA A 12 30.15 47.18 -32.26
CA ALA A 12 30.01 46.35 -31.04
C ALA A 12 28.73 45.57 -31.15
N ASP A 13 28.86 44.24 -31.17
CA ASP A 13 27.76 43.30 -31.10
C ASP A 13 27.40 43.16 -29.59
N GLU A 14 26.28 43.78 -29.18
CA GLU A 14 25.70 43.58 -27.87
C GLU A 14 25.06 42.19 -27.83
N GLY A 15 25.80 41.21 -27.35
CA GLY A 15 25.25 39.87 -27.08
C GLY A 15 24.14 39.94 -26.04
N ALA A 16 22.90 39.79 -26.48
CA ALA A 16 21.76 39.55 -25.63
C ALA A 16 22.02 38.24 -24.82
N GLN A 17 22.31 38.38 -23.54
CA GLN A 17 22.26 37.26 -22.58
C GLN A 17 20.82 36.85 -22.40
N ASP A 18 20.44 35.76 -23.07
CA ASP A 18 19.19 35.07 -22.86
C ASP A 18 19.25 34.46 -21.45
N ALA A 19 18.77 35.18 -20.45
CA ALA A 19 18.58 34.71 -19.11
C ALA A 19 17.37 33.76 -19.14
N SER A 20 17.64 32.49 -19.40
CA SER A 20 16.69 31.42 -19.16
C SER A 20 16.33 31.43 -17.66
N HIS A 21 15.22 32.07 -17.34
CA HIS A 21 14.56 31.93 -16.03
C HIS A 21 14.01 30.52 -15.97
N SER A 22 14.82 29.56 -15.51
CA SER A 22 14.30 28.31 -15.01
C SER A 22 13.51 28.67 -13.75
N SER A 23 12.20 28.56 -13.82
CA SER A 23 11.37 28.57 -12.59
C SER A 23 11.95 27.54 -11.63
N PRO A 24 12.14 27.86 -10.34
CA PRO A 24 12.58 26.86 -9.38
C PRO A 24 11.58 25.69 -9.42
N ALA A 25 12.09 24.47 -9.37
CA ALA A 25 11.24 23.29 -9.23
C ALA A 25 10.33 23.49 -8.00
N PRO A 26 9.05 23.10 -8.09
CA PRO A 26 8.15 23.23 -6.95
C PRO A 26 8.79 22.55 -5.74
N GLU A 27 8.78 23.26 -4.62
CA GLU A 27 9.32 22.76 -3.34
C GLU A 27 8.50 21.52 -2.95
N GLN A 28 9.19 20.41 -2.71
CA GLN A 28 8.52 19.18 -2.26
C GLN A 28 8.07 19.34 -0.82
N PRO A 29 6.92 18.73 -0.43
CA PRO A 29 6.48 18.78 0.95
C PRO A 29 7.49 18.03 1.85
N GLU A 30 7.64 18.54 3.07
CA GLU A 30 8.54 17.96 4.07
C GLU A 30 8.05 16.57 4.53
N LEU A 31 8.95 15.60 4.52
CA LEU A 31 8.75 14.27 5.08
C LEU A 31 8.97 14.33 6.61
N GLN A 32 7.95 13.95 7.38
CA GLN A 32 7.99 13.98 8.83
C GLN A 32 7.82 12.57 9.41
N THR A 33 8.73 12.16 10.30
CA THR A 33 8.55 10.93 11.10
C THR A 33 7.56 11.18 12.23
N VAL A 34 6.50 10.39 12.29
CA VAL A 34 5.46 10.47 13.33
C VAL A 34 5.77 9.55 14.51
N ALA A 35 6.19 8.33 14.19
CA ALA A 35 6.61 7.31 15.13
C ALA A 35 7.56 6.33 14.40
N ALA A 36 8.26 5.50 15.15
CA ALA A 36 9.05 4.41 14.56
C ALA A 36 8.99 3.20 15.49
N SER A 37 8.93 1.99 14.90
CA SER A 37 9.06 0.74 15.61
C SER A 37 10.51 0.29 15.57
N ASP A 38 11.07 -0.01 16.75
CA ASP A 38 12.45 -0.50 16.88
C ASP A 38 12.45 -2.03 16.86
N GLY A 39 13.08 -2.61 15.85
CA GLY A 39 13.30 -4.05 15.76
C GLY A 39 12.05 -4.90 15.49
N VAL A 40 10.91 -4.30 15.20
CA VAL A 40 9.67 -5.01 14.83
C VAL A 40 9.09 -4.35 13.60
N GLN A 41 9.07 -5.09 12.49
CA GLN A 41 8.55 -4.63 11.21
C GLN A 41 7.05 -4.35 11.28
N LEU A 42 6.62 -3.27 10.65
CA LEU A 42 5.21 -2.90 10.54
C LEU A 42 4.83 -2.72 9.06
N THR A 43 3.58 -3.02 8.73
CA THR A 43 3.05 -2.91 7.37
C THR A 43 1.79 -2.04 7.35
N GLY A 44 0.66 -2.54 7.82
CA GLY A 44 -0.60 -1.81 7.78
C GLY A 44 -0.64 -0.56 8.66
N LEU A 45 -1.34 0.45 8.16
CA LEU A 45 -1.54 1.72 8.84
C LEU A 45 -2.93 2.27 8.52
N THR A 46 -3.59 2.82 9.55
CA THR A 46 -4.76 3.68 9.32
C THR A 46 -4.83 4.79 10.36
N VAL A 47 -5.28 5.97 9.92
CA VAL A 47 -5.46 7.16 10.75
C VAL A 47 -6.93 7.58 10.68
N THR A 48 -7.58 7.67 11.83
CA THR A 48 -9.00 8.06 11.91
C THR A 48 -9.18 9.57 11.90
N GLU A 49 -10.40 10.05 11.66
CA GLU A 49 -10.76 11.47 11.70
C GLU A 49 -10.51 12.11 13.08
N ASP A 50 -10.64 11.35 14.15
CA ASP A 50 -10.34 11.77 15.53
C ASP A 50 -8.87 11.59 15.92
N LYS A 51 -8.01 11.29 14.93
CA LYS A 51 -6.53 11.18 15.04
C LYS A 51 -6.03 9.97 15.81
N ARG A 52 -6.82 8.93 15.96
CA ARG A 52 -6.30 7.65 16.40
C ARG A 52 -5.50 7.02 15.26
N THR A 53 -4.39 6.42 15.56
CA THR A 53 -3.52 5.77 14.58
C THR A 53 -3.34 4.32 14.96
N PHE A 54 -3.66 3.41 14.03
CA PHE A 54 -3.52 1.97 14.23
C PHE A 54 -2.56 1.40 13.21
N VAL A 55 -1.80 0.38 13.63
CA VAL A 55 -0.82 -0.30 12.80
C VAL A 55 -0.89 -1.80 12.99
N SER A 56 -0.45 -2.55 11.97
CA SER A 56 -0.25 -3.99 12.05
C SER A 56 1.23 -4.35 12.00
N PHE A 57 1.56 -5.45 12.69
CA PHE A 57 2.86 -6.06 12.71
C PHE A 57 2.73 -7.47 12.14
N PRO A 58 3.19 -7.71 10.89
CA PRO A 58 3.09 -9.03 10.29
C PRO A 58 3.95 -10.02 11.05
N ARG A 59 3.42 -11.23 11.25
CA ARG A 59 4.18 -12.29 11.95
C ARG A 59 5.13 -13.01 10.98
N TRP A 60 5.97 -12.24 10.34
CA TRP A 60 7.06 -12.78 9.52
C TRP A 60 8.23 -13.25 10.38
N CYS A 61 8.39 -12.64 11.55
CA CYS A 61 9.28 -13.05 12.64
C CYS A 61 8.50 -13.15 13.96
N ASP A 62 9.19 -13.27 15.08
CA ASP A 62 8.56 -13.22 16.39
C ASP A 62 8.21 -11.77 16.74
N ILE A 63 6.92 -11.50 16.98
CA ILE A 63 6.37 -10.20 17.27
C ILE A 63 5.71 -10.15 18.65
N PRO A 64 5.75 -9.02 19.36
CA PRO A 64 5.11 -8.90 20.68
C PRO A 64 3.57 -8.82 20.59
N TYR A 65 3.04 -8.24 19.51
CA TYR A 65 1.62 -8.09 19.24
C TYR A 65 1.41 -7.90 17.72
N SER A 66 0.20 -8.22 17.23
CA SER A 66 -0.14 -8.13 15.81
C SER A 66 -0.76 -6.79 15.41
N VAL A 67 -1.51 -6.16 16.33
CA VAL A 67 -2.15 -4.86 16.10
C VAL A 67 -1.88 -3.95 17.31
N ALA A 68 -1.55 -2.71 17.04
CA ALA A 68 -1.38 -1.69 18.07
C ALA A 68 -2.00 -0.35 17.70
N GLU A 69 -2.40 0.41 18.72
CA GLU A 69 -2.66 1.84 18.62
C GLU A 69 -1.38 2.61 18.93
N VAL A 70 -1.08 3.62 18.10
CA VAL A 70 0.06 4.52 18.31
C VAL A 70 -0.39 5.69 19.21
N THR A 71 0.21 5.82 20.38
CA THR A 71 -0.10 6.89 21.31
C THR A 71 0.49 8.23 20.86
N SER A 72 0.03 9.35 21.42
CA SER A 72 0.51 10.68 21.08
C SER A 72 2.00 10.92 21.38
N ASP A 73 2.62 10.09 22.21
CA ASP A 73 4.05 10.07 22.50
C ASP A 73 4.83 9.04 21.68
N GLY A 74 4.18 8.45 20.63
CA GLY A 74 4.82 7.56 19.67
C GLY A 74 5.01 6.13 20.15
N ARG A 75 4.40 5.72 21.27
CA ARG A 75 4.45 4.33 21.75
C ARG A 75 3.37 3.48 21.11
N PHE A 76 3.63 2.19 20.99
CA PHE A 76 2.70 1.19 20.48
C PHE A 76 2.04 0.44 21.64
N VAL A 77 0.70 0.45 21.68
CA VAL A 77 -0.11 -0.24 22.70
C VAL A 77 -0.97 -1.30 22.04
N PRO A 78 -0.92 -2.58 22.48
CA PRO A 78 -1.70 -3.66 21.88
C PRO A 78 -3.19 -3.33 21.80
N TYR A 79 -3.78 -3.47 20.60
CA TYR A 79 -5.18 -3.15 20.34
C TYR A 79 -5.93 -4.35 19.74
N PRO A 80 -7.19 -4.63 20.08
CA PRO A 80 -8.00 -3.93 21.08
C PRO A 80 -7.62 -4.31 22.52
N ASN A 81 -6.83 -5.34 22.72
CA ASN A 81 -6.31 -5.79 24.02
C ASN A 81 -5.29 -6.94 23.86
N ASP A 82 -4.64 -7.31 24.95
CA ASP A 82 -3.65 -8.40 24.99
C ASP A 82 -4.23 -9.77 24.60
N ALA A 83 -5.52 -10.04 24.92
CA ALA A 83 -6.13 -11.33 24.61
C ALA A 83 -6.24 -11.58 23.11
N TRP A 84 -6.56 -10.54 22.30
CA TRP A 84 -6.58 -10.64 20.85
C TRP A 84 -5.18 -10.76 20.24
N ASN A 85 -4.18 -10.19 20.88
CA ASN A 85 -2.78 -10.20 20.44
C ASN A 85 -1.99 -11.43 20.96
N GLY A 86 -2.57 -12.20 21.89
CA GLY A 86 -1.93 -13.32 22.57
C GLY A 86 -2.07 -14.67 21.84
N TRP A 87 -1.83 -14.71 20.51
CA TRP A 87 -1.93 -15.96 19.77
C TRP A 87 -0.95 -17.01 20.24
N ALA A 88 -1.48 -18.23 20.44
CA ALA A 88 -0.73 -19.45 20.63
C ALA A 88 -1.21 -20.50 19.61
N ALA A 89 -0.33 -21.38 19.17
CA ALA A 89 -0.68 -22.39 18.18
C ALA A 89 -1.96 -23.16 18.57
N GLY A 90 -2.94 -23.19 17.66
CA GLY A 90 -4.25 -23.82 17.84
C GLY A 90 -5.40 -22.90 18.30
N ALA A 91 -5.16 -21.61 18.54
CA ALA A 91 -6.17 -20.62 18.98
C ALA A 91 -6.49 -19.56 17.91
N GLY A 92 -6.51 -19.92 16.62
CA GLY A 92 -6.57 -18.97 15.51
C GLY A 92 -7.92 -18.28 15.29
N ASP A 93 -9.01 -18.79 15.82
CA ASP A 93 -10.36 -18.31 15.51
C ASP A 93 -10.83 -17.10 16.35
N THR A 94 -10.21 -16.85 17.49
CA THR A 94 -10.55 -15.77 18.44
C THR A 94 -9.36 -14.89 18.84
N THR A 95 -8.24 -15.02 18.15
CA THR A 95 -7.02 -14.22 18.33
C THR A 95 -6.44 -13.83 16.98
N PHE A 96 -5.63 -12.77 16.92
CA PHE A 96 -4.86 -12.44 15.74
C PHE A 96 -3.70 -13.42 15.57
N VAL A 97 -3.62 -14.04 14.39
CA VAL A 97 -2.57 -15.02 14.08
C VAL A 97 -1.37 -14.32 13.42
N ALA A 98 -1.61 -13.65 12.29
CA ALA A 98 -0.57 -12.97 11.52
C ALA A 98 -1.24 -11.85 10.70
N VAL A 99 -1.56 -10.74 11.35
CA VAL A 99 -2.28 -9.62 10.73
C VAL A 99 -1.40 -8.93 9.70
N GLN A 100 -1.96 -8.63 8.53
CA GLN A 100 -1.26 -7.91 7.47
C GLN A 100 -1.75 -6.47 7.33
N SER A 101 -3.06 -6.24 7.33
CA SER A 101 -3.63 -4.92 7.05
C SER A 101 -4.64 -4.48 8.10
N VAL A 102 -4.72 -3.15 8.32
CA VAL A 102 -5.71 -2.48 9.15
C VAL A 102 -6.28 -1.28 8.43
N VAL A 103 -7.62 -1.14 8.43
CA VAL A 103 -8.34 -0.02 7.78
C VAL A 103 -9.43 0.50 8.69
N ALA A 104 -9.47 1.81 8.91
CA ALA A 104 -10.58 2.47 9.60
C ALA A 104 -11.64 2.89 8.57
N ALA A 105 -12.85 2.41 8.74
CA ALA A 105 -14.00 2.77 7.92
C ALA A 105 -15.30 2.62 8.71
N ASP A 106 -16.26 3.50 8.47
CA ASP A 106 -17.62 3.45 9.05
C ASP A 106 -17.62 3.25 10.58
N GLY A 107 -16.77 4.02 11.30
CA GLY A 107 -16.69 3.96 12.77
C GLY A 107 -16.06 2.69 13.35
N ALA A 108 -15.49 1.85 12.52
CA ALA A 108 -14.84 0.61 12.93
C ALA A 108 -13.38 0.52 12.42
N LEU A 109 -12.57 -0.25 13.16
CA LEU A 109 -11.29 -0.75 12.67
C LEU A 109 -11.52 -2.14 12.06
N TRP A 110 -11.15 -2.29 10.80
CA TRP A 110 -11.16 -3.55 10.09
C TRP A 110 -9.75 -4.12 10.08
N VAL A 111 -9.60 -5.36 10.53
CA VAL A 111 -8.30 -6.03 10.68
C VAL A 111 -8.29 -7.27 9.81
N LEU A 112 -7.45 -7.28 8.79
CA LEU A 112 -7.27 -8.42 7.90
C LEU A 112 -6.15 -9.32 8.42
N ASP A 113 -6.50 -10.55 8.71
CA ASP A 113 -5.59 -11.57 9.22
C ASP A 113 -5.51 -12.73 8.22
N PRO A 114 -4.48 -12.79 7.35
CA PRO A 114 -4.25 -13.92 6.46
C PRO A 114 -3.93 -15.21 7.22
N ALA A 115 -3.59 -15.10 8.49
CA ALA A 115 -3.23 -16.21 9.35
C ALA A 115 -2.10 -17.10 8.78
N SER A 116 -1.12 -16.46 8.12
CA SER A 116 0.02 -17.14 7.50
C SER A 116 1.33 -16.72 8.19
N PRO A 117 1.59 -17.17 9.42
CA PRO A 117 2.80 -16.81 10.14
C PRO A 117 4.04 -17.28 9.39
N LYS A 118 5.05 -16.39 9.26
CA LYS A 118 6.30 -16.62 8.52
C LYS A 118 6.07 -16.99 7.04
N MET A 119 4.89 -16.60 6.49
CA MET A 119 4.43 -16.95 5.14
C MET A 119 4.47 -18.48 4.87
N ALA A 120 4.33 -19.29 5.92
CA ALA A 120 4.46 -20.76 5.85
C ALA A 120 3.15 -21.49 5.51
N GLY A 121 2.14 -20.74 5.05
CA GLY A 121 0.80 -21.24 4.73
C GLY A 121 -0.25 -20.85 5.77
N VAL A 122 -1.50 -20.91 5.35
CA VAL A 122 -2.65 -20.47 6.14
C VAL A 122 -2.92 -21.45 7.29
N VAL A 123 -2.92 -20.96 8.52
CA VAL A 123 -3.31 -21.74 9.69
C VAL A 123 -4.80 -22.10 9.58
N ASP A 124 -5.13 -23.36 9.79
CA ASP A 124 -6.50 -23.85 9.68
C ASP A 124 -7.48 -23.01 10.52
N SER A 125 -8.57 -22.59 9.90
CA SER A 125 -9.59 -21.71 10.48
C SER A 125 -9.06 -20.34 10.98
N GLY A 126 -7.86 -19.95 10.61
CA GLY A 126 -7.21 -18.73 11.09
C GLY A 126 -7.51 -17.48 10.26
N ALA A 127 -7.62 -17.63 8.92
CA ALA A 127 -7.84 -16.51 8.01
C ALA A 127 -9.20 -15.81 8.26
N LYS A 128 -9.17 -14.48 8.42
CA LYS A 128 -10.37 -13.72 8.79
C LYS A 128 -10.24 -12.22 8.55
N LEU A 129 -11.38 -11.58 8.41
CA LEU A 129 -11.54 -10.13 8.56
C LEU A 129 -12.29 -9.87 9.88
N VAL A 130 -11.74 -9.00 10.72
CA VAL A 130 -12.30 -8.68 12.04
C VAL A 130 -12.76 -7.24 12.08
N LYS A 131 -14.02 -7.00 12.44
CA LYS A 131 -14.59 -5.66 12.67
C LYS A 131 -14.53 -5.33 14.14
N ILE A 132 -13.90 -4.22 14.49
CA ILE A 132 -13.78 -3.71 15.86
C ILE A 132 -14.44 -2.34 15.92
N ASP A 133 -15.46 -2.17 16.75
CA ASP A 133 -16.13 -0.89 16.97
C ASP A 133 -15.21 0.09 17.69
N LEU A 134 -14.89 1.22 17.05
CA LEU A 134 -13.97 2.23 17.57
C LEU A 134 -14.54 3.07 18.74
N GLY A 135 -15.86 3.06 18.91
CA GLY A 135 -16.50 3.77 20.04
C GLY A 135 -16.44 2.98 21.34
N THR A 136 -16.32 1.65 21.25
CA THR A 136 -16.32 0.75 22.43
C THR A 136 -15.03 -0.06 22.56
N ASP A 137 -14.15 -0.04 21.54
CA ASP A 137 -12.93 -0.84 21.44
C ASP A 137 -13.18 -2.35 21.57
N ARG A 138 -14.32 -2.81 21.03
CA ARG A 138 -14.73 -4.22 21.11
C ARG A 138 -14.88 -4.84 19.73
N VAL A 139 -14.48 -6.09 19.61
CA VAL A 139 -14.77 -6.89 18.42
C VAL A 139 -16.28 -7.04 18.29
N GLU A 140 -16.82 -6.55 17.17
CA GLU A 140 -18.22 -6.60 16.81
C GLU A 140 -18.55 -7.84 15.98
N ARG A 141 -17.68 -8.14 14.98
CA ARG A 141 -17.92 -9.25 14.07
C ARG A 141 -16.62 -9.87 13.55
N ILE A 142 -16.66 -11.16 13.27
CA ILE A 142 -15.58 -11.92 12.65
C ILE A 142 -16.11 -12.60 11.39
N TYR A 143 -15.51 -12.28 10.26
CA TYR A 143 -15.75 -12.91 8.96
C TYR A 143 -14.63 -13.95 8.74
N ARG A 144 -14.95 -15.23 8.95
CA ARG A 144 -13.99 -16.32 8.76
C ARG A 144 -13.91 -16.68 7.29
N LEU A 145 -12.70 -16.66 6.75
CA LEU A 145 -12.44 -17.01 5.36
C LEU A 145 -12.07 -18.50 5.31
N ASN A 146 -12.84 -19.27 4.57
CA ASN A 146 -12.61 -20.68 4.42
C ASN A 146 -11.51 -20.99 3.37
N SER A 147 -11.14 -22.25 3.22
CA SER A 147 -10.11 -22.68 2.28
C SER A 147 -10.46 -22.50 0.80
N ASP A 148 -11.73 -22.22 0.47
CA ASP A 148 -12.12 -21.92 -0.91
C ASP A 148 -11.68 -20.52 -1.33
N VAL A 149 -11.55 -19.59 -0.38
CA VAL A 149 -11.08 -18.21 -0.64
C VAL A 149 -9.70 -17.92 -0.09
N ALA A 150 -9.26 -18.64 0.94
CA ALA A 150 -7.93 -18.57 1.52
C ALA A 150 -7.26 -19.96 1.52
N PRO A 151 -6.93 -20.54 0.35
CA PRO A 151 -6.23 -21.81 0.26
C PRO A 151 -4.81 -21.72 0.85
N GLU A 152 -4.14 -22.85 1.05
CA GLU A 152 -2.86 -22.98 1.78
C GLU A 152 -1.76 -22.01 1.30
N GLY A 153 -1.66 -21.76 -0.01
CA GLY A 153 -0.68 -20.82 -0.59
C GLY A 153 -1.12 -19.36 -0.63
N SER A 154 -2.33 -19.05 -0.15
CA SER A 154 -2.88 -17.69 -0.14
C SER A 154 -2.18 -16.79 0.88
N TYR A 155 -2.01 -15.53 0.51
CA TYR A 155 -1.63 -14.46 1.42
C TYR A 155 -2.53 -13.25 1.21
N MET A 156 -3.61 -13.16 2.00
CA MET A 156 -4.54 -12.03 1.99
C MET A 156 -3.78 -10.79 2.42
N ASN A 157 -3.57 -9.84 1.50
CA ASN A 157 -2.63 -8.74 1.75
C ASN A 157 -3.33 -7.47 2.22
N ASP A 158 -4.11 -6.84 1.38
CA ASP A 158 -4.74 -5.58 1.76
C ASP A 158 -6.26 -5.62 1.57
N VAL A 159 -6.98 -4.71 2.23
CA VAL A 159 -8.45 -4.66 2.24
C VAL A 159 -8.95 -3.23 2.01
N ARG A 160 -10.07 -3.11 1.28
CA ARG A 160 -10.85 -1.86 1.20
C ARG A 160 -12.29 -2.15 1.55
N ILE A 161 -12.90 -1.23 2.29
CA ILE A 161 -14.28 -1.35 2.79
C ILE A 161 -15.16 -0.41 1.97
N ASP A 162 -16.12 -1.00 1.30
CA ASP A 162 -17.21 -0.33 0.59
C ASP A 162 -18.41 -0.21 1.57
N ALA A 163 -18.43 0.87 2.33
CA ALA A 163 -19.43 1.07 3.36
C ALA A 163 -20.82 1.33 2.77
N GLU A 164 -20.91 1.92 1.58
CA GLU A 164 -22.19 2.18 0.90
C GLU A 164 -22.88 0.87 0.50
N HIS A 165 -22.12 -0.08 -0.06
CA HIS A 165 -22.67 -1.34 -0.54
C HIS A 165 -22.50 -2.51 0.46
N GLN A 166 -21.90 -2.25 1.62
CA GLN A 166 -21.63 -3.26 2.66
C GLN A 166 -20.79 -4.43 2.13
N TYR A 167 -19.69 -4.12 1.47
CA TYR A 167 -18.72 -5.08 0.97
C TYR A 167 -17.29 -4.77 1.45
N ALA A 168 -16.46 -5.81 1.51
CA ALA A 168 -15.02 -5.67 1.60
C ALA A 168 -14.36 -6.35 0.41
N TYR A 169 -13.33 -5.70 -0.14
CA TYR A 169 -12.51 -6.25 -1.23
C TYR A 169 -11.10 -6.46 -0.72
N VAL A 170 -10.54 -7.63 -1.00
CA VAL A 170 -9.22 -8.07 -0.52
C VAL A 170 -8.37 -8.54 -1.69
N THR A 171 -7.09 -8.22 -1.68
CA THR A 171 -6.08 -8.77 -2.59
C THR A 171 -5.43 -10.01 -2.00
N ASP A 172 -5.04 -10.96 -2.86
CA ASP A 172 -4.22 -12.12 -2.50
C ASP A 172 -2.89 -12.06 -3.25
N SER A 173 -1.84 -11.69 -2.53
CA SER A 173 -0.49 -11.57 -3.09
C SER A 173 0.26 -12.91 -3.17
N GLY A 174 -0.26 -13.96 -2.53
CA GLY A 174 0.33 -15.30 -2.56
C GLY A 174 0.00 -16.10 -3.82
N LEU A 175 -1.25 -16.06 -4.28
CA LEU A 175 -1.72 -16.86 -5.41
C LEU A 175 -2.36 -16.03 -6.55
N GLY A 176 -2.53 -14.74 -6.36
CA GLY A 176 -3.08 -13.84 -7.38
C GLY A 176 -4.59 -13.97 -7.53
N ALA A 177 -5.34 -13.21 -6.72
CA ALA A 177 -6.80 -13.12 -6.80
C ALA A 177 -7.32 -11.84 -6.15
N LEU A 178 -8.61 -11.58 -6.35
CA LEU A 178 -9.40 -10.70 -5.51
C LEU A 178 -10.40 -11.53 -4.70
N VAL A 179 -10.72 -11.07 -3.47
CA VAL A 179 -11.79 -11.65 -2.67
C VAL A 179 -12.82 -10.57 -2.39
N ALA A 180 -14.11 -10.88 -2.61
CA ALA A 180 -15.23 -10.04 -2.23
C ALA A 180 -15.97 -10.67 -1.05
N ILE A 181 -16.23 -9.88 -0.01
CA ILE A 181 -16.91 -10.29 1.22
C ILE A 181 -18.14 -9.42 1.38
N ASP A 182 -19.32 -10.02 1.39
CA ASP A 182 -20.60 -9.40 1.74
C ASP A 182 -20.63 -9.19 3.26
N LEU A 183 -20.63 -7.95 3.72
CA LEU A 183 -20.53 -7.61 5.14
C LEU A 183 -21.86 -7.80 5.89
N ASP A 184 -22.99 -7.84 5.19
CA ASP A 184 -24.29 -8.14 5.80
C ASP A 184 -24.44 -9.63 6.10
N THR A 185 -24.14 -10.46 5.11
CA THR A 185 -24.37 -11.91 5.19
C THR A 185 -23.14 -12.71 5.66
N GLY A 186 -21.94 -12.19 5.40
CA GLY A 186 -20.65 -12.89 5.58
C GLY A 186 -20.32 -13.83 4.44
N ALA A 187 -21.10 -13.86 3.36
CA ALA A 187 -20.78 -14.61 2.15
C ALA A 187 -19.51 -14.03 1.50
N HIS A 188 -18.61 -14.89 1.04
CA HIS A 188 -17.34 -14.46 0.45
C HIS A 188 -17.01 -15.30 -0.77
N ARG A 189 -16.28 -14.70 -1.71
CA ARG A 189 -15.93 -15.33 -2.98
C ARG A 189 -14.53 -14.93 -3.41
N ARG A 190 -13.78 -15.92 -3.93
CA ARG A 190 -12.52 -15.73 -4.60
C ARG A 190 -12.76 -15.48 -6.09
N LEU A 191 -12.16 -14.45 -6.64
CA LEU A 191 -12.43 -13.90 -7.97
C LEU A 191 -11.13 -13.64 -8.72
N LEU A 192 -11.18 -13.72 -10.05
CA LEU A 192 -10.03 -13.46 -10.92
C LEU A 192 -8.81 -14.34 -10.64
N ASP A 193 -9.02 -15.55 -10.13
CA ASP A 193 -7.94 -16.54 -10.02
C ASP A 193 -7.28 -16.78 -11.38
N GLU A 194 -5.96 -16.90 -11.37
CA GLU A 194 -5.14 -17.15 -12.57
C GLU A 194 -5.38 -16.13 -13.70
N HIS A 195 -5.87 -14.93 -13.38
CA HIS A 195 -6.04 -13.87 -14.35
C HIS A 195 -4.75 -13.03 -14.45
N ALA A 196 -4.39 -12.62 -15.67
CA ALA A 196 -3.17 -11.82 -15.88
C ALA A 196 -3.12 -10.55 -15.01
N SER A 197 -4.29 -9.93 -14.71
CA SER A 197 -4.35 -8.71 -13.91
C SER A 197 -4.08 -8.91 -12.41
N THR A 198 -4.22 -10.14 -11.92
CA THR A 198 -3.97 -10.46 -10.51
C THR A 198 -2.63 -11.17 -10.30
N ASN A 199 -1.98 -11.60 -11.38
CA ASN A 199 -0.70 -12.31 -11.33
C ASN A 199 0.47 -11.34 -11.44
N ALA A 200 1.59 -11.72 -10.80
CA ALA A 200 2.88 -11.08 -11.01
C ALA A 200 3.31 -11.15 -12.47
N GLU A 201 3.94 -10.09 -12.95
CA GLU A 201 4.56 -10.05 -14.27
C GLU A 201 5.93 -10.74 -14.25
N ASP A 202 6.39 -11.23 -15.42
CA ASP A 202 7.72 -11.86 -15.56
C ASP A 202 8.81 -10.77 -15.64
N LEU A 203 9.12 -10.15 -14.51
CA LEU A 203 10.13 -9.11 -14.37
C LEU A 203 10.81 -9.16 -13.00
N VAL A 204 11.86 -8.37 -12.84
CA VAL A 204 12.55 -8.16 -11.56
C VAL A 204 12.61 -6.66 -11.30
N LEU A 205 12.13 -6.21 -10.15
CA LEU A 205 12.18 -4.81 -9.75
C LEU A 205 13.61 -4.40 -9.40
N GLU A 206 13.96 -3.13 -9.67
CA GLU A 206 15.25 -2.53 -9.36
C GLU A 206 15.09 -1.54 -8.20
N ILE A 207 15.36 -1.97 -6.97
CA ILE A 207 15.16 -1.15 -5.76
C ILE A 207 16.51 -0.72 -5.20
N GLY A 208 16.69 0.58 -4.98
CA GLY A 208 17.97 1.12 -4.53
C GLY A 208 19.11 0.96 -5.53
N GLY A 209 18.79 0.68 -6.80
CA GLY A 209 19.76 0.41 -7.87
C GLY A 209 20.25 -1.04 -7.93
N GLU A 210 19.61 -1.94 -7.20
CA GLU A 210 19.90 -3.38 -7.19
C GLU A 210 18.65 -4.18 -7.55
N SER A 211 18.83 -5.29 -8.27
CA SER A 211 17.73 -6.20 -8.61
C SER A 211 17.19 -6.86 -7.36
N LEU A 212 15.88 -6.73 -7.11
CA LEU A 212 15.22 -7.35 -5.96
C LEU A 212 15.22 -8.87 -6.09
N ARG A 213 15.98 -9.55 -5.23
CA ARG A 213 16.08 -11.01 -5.20
C ARG A 213 16.13 -11.52 -3.78
N PHE A 214 15.50 -12.69 -3.57
CA PHE A 214 15.69 -13.42 -2.34
C PHE A 214 17.16 -13.84 -2.16
N THR A 215 17.57 -14.13 -0.93
CA THR A 215 18.96 -14.57 -0.62
C THR A 215 19.38 -15.85 -1.32
N ASP A 216 18.44 -16.67 -1.81
CA ASP A 216 18.71 -17.84 -2.67
C ASP A 216 18.90 -17.49 -4.16
N GLY A 217 18.80 -16.19 -4.52
CA GLY A 217 18.96 -15.66 -5.87
C GLY A 217 17.69 -15.69 -6.72
N SER A 218 16.57 -16.27 -6.25
CA SER A 218 15.30 -16.25 -6.99
C SER A 218 14.67 -14.86 -6.96
N ALA A 219 13.93 -14.52 -8.01
CA ALA A 219 13.14 -13.29 -8.06
C ALA A 219 11.80 -13.49 -7.33
N PRO A 220 11.34 -12.51 -6.54
CA PRO A 220 10.01 -12.57 -5.95
C PRO A 220 8.94 -12.44 -7.03
N ALA A 221 7.87 -13.23 -6.91
CA ALA A 221 6.67 -13.12 -7.74
C ALA A 221 5.49 -12.82 -6.81
N ILE A 222 5.34 -11.55 -6.41
CA ILE A 222 4.29 -11.10 -5.52
C ILE A 222 3.13 -10.63 -6.38
N HIS A 223 2.00 -11.32 -6.25
CA HIS A 223 0.80 -11.15 -7.07
C HIS A 223 0.00 -9.90 -6.67
N ALA A 224 -1.34 -9.93 -6.83
CA ALA A 224 -2.24 -8.82 -6.49
C ALA A 224 -2.06 -8.38 -5.03
N ASP A 225 -1.57 -7.16 -4.85
CA ASP A 225 -1.11 -6.58 -3.59
C ASP A 225 -1.77 -5.22 -3.35
N GLY A 226 -1.25 -4.17 -3.98
CA GLY A 226 -1.80 -2.83 -3.89
C GLY A 226 -3.27 -2.77 -4.31
N ILE A 227 -4.10 -2.07 -3.52
CA ILE A 227 -5.54 -1.95 -3.73
C ILE A 227 -6.04 -0.57 -3.32
N ALA A 228 -6.92 0.02 -4.11
CA ALA A 228 -7.60 1.27 -3.79
C ALA A 228 -9.05 1.25 -4.27
N LEU A 229 -9.96 1.75 -3.46
CA LEU A 229 -11.37 1.89 -3.79
C LEU A 229 -11.66 3.34 -4.19
N ASP A 230 -12.20 3.52 -5.38
CA ASP A 230 -12.80 4.77 -5.83
C ASP A 230 -14.31 4.67 -5.55
N GLU A 231 -14.72 5.24 -4.41
CA GLU A 231 -16.11 5.18 -3.95
C GLU A 231 -17.04 6.00 -4.86
N GLU A 232 -16.55 7.11 -5.45
CA GLU A 232 -17.34 7.96 -6.32
C GLU A 232 -17.60 7.30 -7.68
N ALA A 233 -16.62 6.56 -8.22
CA ALA A 233 -16.73 5.87 -9.49
C ALA A 233 -17.12 4.39 -9.38
N ASP A 234 -17.48 3.90 -8.19
CA ASP A 234 -17.81 2.49 -7.92
C ASP A 234 -16.79 1.52 -8.54
N SER A 235 -15.52 1.79 -8.34
CA SER A 235 -14.44 1.05 -9.01
C SER A 235 -13.33 0.65 -8.06
N LEU A 236 -12.88 -0.60 -8.19
CA LEU A 236 -11.71 -1.11 -7.48
C LEU A 236 -10.50 -1.04 -8.42
N TYR A 237 -9.43 -0.41 -7.92
CA TYR A 237 -8.12 -0.38 -8.55
C TYR A 237 -7.18 -1.33 -7.81
N TYR A 238 -6.38 -2.07 -8.54
CA TYR A 238 -5.45 -3.03 -7.96
C TYR A 238 -4.22 -3.25 -8.85
N HIS A 239 -3.17 -3.74 -8.23
CA HIS A 239 -1.85 -3.90 -8.84
C HIS A 239 -1.15 -5.13 -8.27
N ALA A 240 -0.43 -5.89 -9.10
CA ALA A 240 0.53 -6.88 -8.59
C ALA A 240 1.80 -6.14 -8.13
N LEU A 241 2.34 -6.43 -6.94
CA LEU A 241 3.57 -5.77 -6.49
C LEU A 241 4.72 -6.01 -7.47
N THR A 242 4.89 -7.27 -7.93
CA THR A 242 5.84 -7.57 -9.01
C THR A 242 5.16 -7.33 -10.36
N GLY A 243 5.10 -6.07 -10.78
CA GLY A 243 4.46 -5.67 -12.03
C GLY A 243 4.50 -4.18 -12.27
N TYR A 244 4.08 -3.76 -13.45
CA TYR A 244 3.97 -2.33 -13.81
C TYR A 244 2.58 -1.94 -14.31
N HIS A 245 1.61 -2.86 -14.37
CA HIS A 245 0.28 -2.56 -14.88
C HIS A 245 -0.73 -2.32 -13.76
N LEU A 246 -1.39 -1.17 -13.83
CA LEU A 246 -2.53 -0.82 -12.97
C LEU A 246 -3.82 -1.32 -13.63
N TYR A 247 -4.65 -2.00 -12.86
CA TYR A 247 -5.94 -2.51 -13.32
C TYR A 247 -7.09 -1.88 -12.55
N ARG A 248 -8.25 -1.84 -13.21
CA ARG A 248 -9.52 -1.39 -12.64
C ARG A 248 -10.65 -2.35 -13.00
N ILE A 249 -11.58 -2.55 -12.05
CA ILE A 249 -12.81 -3.30 -12.27
C ILE A 249 -13.98 -2.60 -11.56
N PRO A 250 -15.20 -2.49 -12.16
CA PRO A 250 -16.37 -1.98 -11.47
C PRO A 250 -16.72 -2.87 -10.28
N THR A 251 -17.04 -2.28 -9.13
CA THR A 251 -17.34 -3.04 -7.92
C THR A 251 -18.64 -3.84 -8.02
N GLU A 252 -19.62 -3.38 -8.81
CA GLU A 252 -20.84 -4.14 -9.12
C GLU A 252 -20.54 -5.52 -9.70
N VAL A 253 -19.51 -5.63 -10.56
CA VAL A 253 -19.06 -6.90 -11.16
C VAL A 253 -18.49 -7.85 -10.11
N LEU A 254 -17.82 -7.32 -9.08
CA LEU A 254 -17.30 -8.11 -7.97
C LEU A 254 -18.42 -8.53 -7.00
N ARG A 255 -19.46 -7.72 -6.85
CA ARG A 255 -20.59 -8.01 -5.97
C ARG A 255 -21.58 -9.01 -6.56
N ASP A 256 -21.76 -9.06 -7.88
CA ASP A 256 -22.78 -9.91 -8.52
C ASP A 256 -22.38 -11.41 -8.52
N PRO A 257 -23.07 -12.26 -7.72
CA PRO A 257 -22.82 -13.70 -7.70
C PRO A 257 -23.28 -14.44 -8.96
N SER A 258 -24.15 -13.83 -9.77
CA SER A 258 -24.74 -14.45 -10.95
C SER A 258 -23.87 -14.34 -12.21
N LEU A 259 -22.87 -13.45 -12.20
CA LEU A 259 -21.98 -13.28 -13.36
C LEU A 259 -21.08 -14.49 -13.56
N GLU A 260 -20.98 -14.90 -14.81
CA GLU A 260 -20.03 -15.93 -15.20
C GLU A 260 -18.57 -15.45 -15.07
N PRO A 261 -17.62 -16.34 -14.77
CA PRO A 261 -16.22 -15.96 -14.67
C PRO A 261 -15.65 -15.25 -15.90
N SER A 262 -16.11 -15.61 -17.12
CA SER A 262 -15.70 -14.97 -18.38
C SER A 262 -16.12 -13.51 -18.46
N ASP A 263 -17.35 -13.20 -18.01
CA ASP A 263 -17.88 -11.84 -18.07
C ASP A 263 -17.17 -10.94 -17.06
N ARG A 264 -16.84 -11.49 -15.88
CA ARG A 264 -16.04 -10.80 -14.87
C ARG A 264 -14.63 -10.49 -15.35
N ARG A 265 -13.97 -11.47 -16.01
CA ARG A 265 -12.65 -11.27 -16.63
C ARG A 265 -12.69 -10.20 -17.73
N ALA A 266 -13.75 -10.17 -18.54
CA ALA A 266 -13.93 -9.18 -19.60
C ALA A 266 -14.19 -7.75 -19.08
N ALA A 267 -14.62 -7.59 -17.83
CA ALA A 267 -14.85 -6.28 -17.21
C ALA A 267 -13.58 -5.63 -16.65
N VAL A 268 -12.48 -6.36 -16.58
CA VAL A 268 -11.18 -5.81 -16.14
C VAL A 268 -10.67 -4.84 -17.21
N THR A 269 -10.27 -3.65 -16.77
CA THR A 269 -9.64 -2.64 -17.63
C THR A 269 -8.17 -2.49 -17.23
N ASP A 270 -7.27 -2.67 -18.18
CA ASP A 270 -5.86 -2.33 -18.07
C ASP A 270 -5.70 -0.82 -18.28
N LEU A 271 -5.17 -0.11 -17.29
CA LEU A 271 -4.93 1.33 -17.30
C LEU A 271 -3.52 1.70 -17.75
N GLY A 272 -2.72 0.71 -18.13
CA GLY A 272 -1.34 0.86 -18.58
C GLY A 272 -0.32 0.91 -17.45
N ALA A 273 0.90 1.22 -17.84
CA ALA A 273 2.04 1.17 -16.95
C ALA A 273 2.05 2.31 -15.92
N THR A 274 2.37 1.93 -14.69
CA THR A 274 2.63 2.81 -13.55
C THR A 274 3.97 2.39 -12.90
N PRO A 275 4.53 3.12 -11.92
CA PRO A 275 5.50 2.55 -11.00
C PRO A 275 4.96 1.27 -10.35
N ALA A 276 5.85 0.42 -9.85
CA ALA A 276 5.47 -0.76 -9.05
C ALA A 276 5.16 -0.31 -7.61
N PRO A 277 3.89 -0.24 -7.20
CA PRO A 277 3.52 0.15 -5.85
C PRO A 277 3.37 -1.07 -4.94
N ASP A 278 3.63 -0.87 -3.66
CA ASP A 278 3.02 -1.64 -2.59
C ASP A 278 1.75 -0.92 -2.15
N GLY A 279 1.86 0.16 -1.39
CA GLY A 279 0.73 0.97 -0.96
C GLY A 279 0.04 1.74 -2.08
N MET A 280 -1.29 1.72 -2.06
CA MET A 280 -2.16 2.51 -2.95
C MET A 280 -3.38 3.04 -2.19
N MET A 281 -3.76 4.30 -2.45
CA MET A 281 -4.98 4.87 -1.86
C MET A 281 -5.49 6.07 -2.66
N PHE A 282 -6.81 6.20 -2.81
CA PHE A 282 -7.40 7.45 -3.27
C PHE A 282 -7.34 8.53 -2.19
N GLY A 283 -6.92 9.72 -2.57
CA GLY A 283 -6.97 10.89 -1.71
C GLY A 283 -8.32 11.59 -1.79
N PRO A 284 -8.59 12.51 -0.84
CA PRO A 284 -9.81 13.32 -0.84
C PRO A 284 -9.88 14.31 -2.03
N ASP A 285 -8.85 14.37 -2.84
CA ASP A 285 -8.70 15.18 -4.07
C ASP A 285 -8.84 14.34 -5.35
N GLU A 286 -9.44 13.15 -5.26
CA GLU A 286 -9.68 12.20 -6.36
C GLU A 286 -8.41 11.71 -7.07
N ARG A 287 -7.22 11.89 -6.47
CA ARG A 287 -5.96 11.38 -6.99
C ARG A 287 -5.66 10.00 -6.40
N LEU A 288 -5.17 9.10 -7.23
CA LEU A 288 -4.68 7.81 -6.76
C LEU A 288 -3.21 7.95 -6.35
N TYR A 289 -2.94 7.91 -5.05
CA TYR A 289 -1.60 7.91 -4.49
C TYR A 289 -1.02 6.49 -4.50
N MET A 290 0.25 6.37 -4.86
CA MET A 290 0.94 5.09 -5.03
C MET A 290 2.39 5.22 -4.53
N ALA A 291 2.92 4.15 -3.98
CA ALA A 291 4.35 4.02 -3.79
C ALA A 291 5.06 3.95 -5.16
N ASP A 292 6.29 4.44 -5.20
CA ASP A 292 7.23 4.20 -6.30
C ASP A 292 8.50 3.63 -5.66
N LEU A 293 8.48 2.30 -5.49
CA LEU A 293 9.52 1.58 -4.75
C LEU A 293 10.89 1.71 -5.40
N GLU A 294 10.95 1.77 -6.73
CA GLU A 294 12.20 1.87 -7.48
C GLU A 294 12.83 3.26 -7.39
N ARG A 295 12.04 4.29 -7.05
CA ARG A 295 12.52 5.69 -7.01
C ARG A 295 12.53 6.30 -5.61
N ASN A 296 12.25 5.52 -4.56
CA ASN A 296 12.14 6.02 -3.18
C ASN A 296 11.16 7.20 -3.08
N ALA A 297 9.97 7.04 -3.65
CA ALA A 297 9.02 8.14 -3.80
C ALA A 297 7.59 7.72 -3.49
N VAL A 298 6.76 8.73 -3.21
CA VAL A 298 5.31 8.66 -3.30
C VAL A 298 4.90 9.48 -4.51
N VAL A 299 4.12 8.88 -5.40
CA VAL A 299 3.57 9.51 -6.59
C VAL A 299 2.04 9.54 -6.51
N TYR A 300 1.41 10.32 -7.37
CA TYR A 300 -0.04 10.29 -7.55
C TYR A 300 -0.42 10.33 -9.03
N ARG A 301 -1.44 9.54 -9.36
CA ARG A 301 -2.06 9.53 -10.68
C ARG A 301 -3.28 10.42 -10.66
N ARG A 302 -3.33 11.38 -11.59
CA ARG A 302 -4.48 12.28 -11.80
C ARG A 302 -5.60 11.58 -12.56
N PRO A 303 -6.84 12.10 -12.53
CA PRO A 303 -7.94 11.56 -13.33
C PRO A 303 -7.66 11.47 -14.84
N ASP A 304 -6.82 12.38 -15.39
CA ASP A 304 -6.39 12.35 -16.79
C ASP A 304 -5.34 11.25 -17.10
N GLY A 305 -4.89 10.51 -16.09
CA GLY A 305 -3.92 9.44 -16.20
C GLY A 305 -2.46 9.84 -16.03
N ALA A 306 -2.16 11.14 -15.95
CA ALA A 306 -0.80 11.60 -15.74
C ALA A 306 -0.34 11.31 -14.29
N ILE A 307 0.94 10.99 -14.15
CA ILE A 307 1.56 10.65 -12.86
C ILE A 307 2.56 11.74 -12.50
N ASP A 308 2.40 12.30 -11.31
CA ASP A 308 3.30 13.30 -10.74
C ASP A 308 3.92 12.79 -9.42
N THR A 309 5.08 13.29 -9.07
CA THR A 309 5.74 12.97 -7.79
C THR A 309 5.19 13.91 -6.70
N LEU A 310 4.71 13.32 -5.59
CA LEU A 310 4.38 14.06 -4.37
C LEU A 310 5.65 14.38 -3.59
N VAL A 311 6.40 13.36 -3.23
CA VAL A 311 7.65 13.43 -2.48
C VAL A 311 8.59 12.35 -2.94
N GLN A 312 9.88 12.67 -3.02
CA GLN A 312 10.96 11.73 -3.27
C GLN A 312 12.06 11.98 -2.24
N ASP A 313 12.40 10.98 -1.46
CA ASP A 313 13.37 11.07 -0.39
C ASP A 313 14.10 9.74 -0.22
N PRO A 314 15.43 9.70 -0.08
CA PRO A 314 16.17 8.46 0.13
C PRO A 314 15.82 7.72 1.42
N ASP A 315 15.17 8.40 2.36
CA ASP A 315 14.68 7.78 3.59
C ASP A 315 13.38 6.98 3.38
N ILE A 316 12.66 7.20 2.27
CA ILE A 316 11.54 6.35 1.83
C ILE A 316 12.13 5.10 1.18
N ARG A 317 12.20 3.99 1.93
CA ARG A 317 12.84 2.77 1.45
C ARG A 317 11.84 1.79 0.86
N TRP A 318 10.66 1.67 1.52
CA TRP A 318 9.57 0.81 1.07
C TRP A 318 8.23 1.33 1.61
N ALA A 319 7.62 2.30 0.92
CA ALA A 319 6.30 2.80 1.31
C ALA A 319 5.24 1.72 1.10
N ASP A 320 4.72 1.18 2.22
CA ASP A 320 3.89 -0.02 2.25
C ASP A 320 2.38 0.32 2.27
N THR A 321 1.85 0.88 3.35
CA THR A 321 0.44 1.19 3.47
C THR A 321 0.19 2.68 3.62
N PHE A 322 -0.82 3.22 2.92
CA PHE A 322 -1.21 4.62 2.94
C PHE A 322 -2.49 4.85 3.73
N SER A 323 -2.56 5.99 4.42
CA SER A 323 -3.77 6.47 5.06
C SER A 323 -3.83 8.01 5.05
N PHE A 324 -4.97 8.58 4.67
CA PHE A 324 -5.20 10.01 4.85
C PHE A 324 -5.71 10.27 6.26
N GLY A 325 -5.07 11.21 6.94
CA GLY A 325 -5.52 11.71 8.23
C GLY A 325 -6.20 13.07 8.11
N PRO A 326 -6.66 13.62 9.25
CA PRO A 326 -7.33 14.91 9.29
C PRO A 326 -6.50 16.02 8.66
N GLY A 327 -7.17 16.86 7.85
CA GLY A 327 -6.54 17.96 7.13
C GLY A 327 -5.82 17.53 5.85
N GLY A 328 -6.07 16.31 5.35
CA GLY A 328 -5.57 15.84 4.05
C GLY A 328 -4.07 15.52 4.06
N ALA A 329 -3.47 15.28 5.22
CA ALA A 329 -2.11 14.78 5.28
C ALA A 329 -2.08 13.29 4.96
N LEU A 330 -1.14 12.87 4.12
CA LEU A 330 -0.88 11.48 3.84
C LEU A 330 0.09 10.91 4.86
N TYR A 331 -0.28 9.80 5.47
CA TYR A 331 0.55 8.98 6.34
C TYR A 331 0.90 7.69 5.63
N PHE A 332 2.08 7.16 5.87
CA PHE A 332 2.46 5.86 5.34
C PHE A 332 3.51 5.17 6.21
N THR A 333 3.49 3.86 6.16
CA THR A 333 4.50 3.01 6.78
C THR A 333 5.67 2.80 5.81
N ASP A 334 6.86 2.62 6.37
CA ASP A 334 8.02 2.18 5.62
C ASP A 334 8.48 0.83 6.18
N SER A 335 8.08 -0.24 5.49
CA SER A 335 8.32 -1.62 5.95
C SER A 335 9.73 -2.10 5.70
N ARG A 336 10.52 -1.41 4.86
CA ARG A 336 11.92 -1.76 4.51
C ARG A 336 12.09 -3.22 4.15
N LEU A 337 11.12 -3.78 3.44
CA LEU A 337 11.04 -5.22 3.15
C LEU A 337 12.31 -5.74 2.47
N GLN A 338 12.87 -4.98 1.51
CA GLN A 338 14.07 -5.33 0.76
C GLN A 338 15.36 -5.40 1.62
N GLU A 339 15.33 -4.84 2.84
CA GLU A 339 16.47 -4.82 3.77
C GLU A 339 16.41 -5.96 4.80
N THR A 340 15.40 -6.83 4.72
CA THR A 340 15.22 -7.96 5.65
C THR A 340 16.06 -9.17 5.27
N GLU A 341 16.17 -10.13 6.19
CA GLU A 341 16.89 -11.38 5.96
C GLU A 341 16.39 -12.22 4.79
N TRP A 342 15.24 -11.89 4.22
CA TRP A 342 14.74 -12.55 3.01
C TRP A 342 15.49 -12.10 1.76
N PHE A 343 15.94 -10.84 1.74
CA PHE A 343 16.56 -10.21 0.58
C PHE A 343 18.04 -9.86 0.80
N GLU A 344 18.45 -9.65 2.04
CA GLU A 344 19.83 -9.26 2.37
C GLU A 344 20.49 -10.26 3.32
N GLU A 345 21.60 -10.87 2.89
CA GLU A 345 22.33 -11.85 3.69
C GLU A 345 22.98 -11.18 4.93
N GLY A 346 22.60 -11.69 6.11
CA GLY A 346 23.11 -11.17 7.38
C GLY A 346 22.33 -9.98 7.95
N ALA A 347 21.25 -9.54 7.30
CA ALA A 347 20.34 -8.57 7.88
C ALA A 347 19.70 -9.12 9.17
N ASP A 348 19.41 -8.22 10.11
CA ASP A 348 18.69 -8.54 11.35
C ASP A 348 17.64 -7.45 11.60
N VAL A 349 16.38 -7.78 11.39
CA VAL A 349 15.26 -6.84 11.59
C VAL A 349 15.25 -6.22 12.99
N ARG A 350 15.83 -6.91 14.00
CA ARG A 350 15.91 -6.42 15.38
C ARG A 350 16.84 -5.21 15.54
N GLU A 351 17.72 -4.96 14.57
CA GLU A 351 18.63 -3.80 14.54
C GLU A 351 18.10 -2.66 13.68
N MET A 352 16.90 -2.83 13.07
CA MET A 352 16.29 -1.87 12.16
C MET A 352 15.24 -1.01 12.86
N GLN A 353 14.98 0.17 12.25
CA GLN A 353 13.83 1.02 12.60
C GLN A 353 12.84 1.05 11.43
N PHE A 354 11.57 0.96 11.77
CA PHE A 354 10.46 0.99 10.81
C PHE A 354 9.60 2.23 11.08
N PRO A 355 9.80 3.31 10.31
CA PRO A 355 9.12 4.57 10.55
C PRO A 355 7.69 4.59 10.01
N ILE A 356 6.88 5.43 10.63
CA ILE A 356 5.63 5.94 10.10
C ILE A 356 5.91 7.37 9.66
N TYR A 357 5.74 7.64 8.39
CA TYR A 357 5.91 8.97 7.81
C TYR A 357 4.59 9.70 7.64
N ARG A 358 4.70 11.02 7.60
CA ARG A 358 3.62 11.93 7.25
C ARG A 358 4.13 12.97 6.27
N VAL A 359 3.30 13.28 5.27
CA VAL A 359 3.57 14.33 4.29
C VAL A 359 2.28 15.11 3.99
N SER A 360 2.39 16.41 3.70
CA SER A 360 1.23 17.17 3.23
C SER A 360 0.92 16.79 1.77
N ALA A 361 -0.29 16.30 1.51
CA ALA A 361 -0.74 16.01 0.15
C ALA A 361 -1.27 17.25 -0.58
N SER A 362 -1.62 18.34 0.15
CA SER A 362 -1.99 19.60 -0.44
C SER A 362 -0.76 20.40 -0.85
N ARG A 363 -0.66 20.81 -2.13
CA ARG A 363 0.33 21.81 -2.54
C ARG A 363 0.01 23.12 -1.83
N GLN A 364 1.01 23.75 -1.20
CA GLN A 364 0.87 25.13 -0.74
C GLN A 364 0.66 26.03 -1.97
N GLY A 365 -0.58 26.42 -2.23
CA GLY A 365 -0.90 27.41 -3.28
C GLY A 365 -2.05 27.09 -4.22
N GLU A 366 -2.91 26.11 -3.96
CA GLU A 366 -4.22 26.00 -4.64
C GLU A 366 -5.34 26.49 -3.74
#